data_1f65c9237b0be1b631be7ec3d7555fae
#
_entry.id   1f65c9237b0be1b631be7ec3d7555fae
#
_cell.length_a   1.000
_cell.length_b   1.000
_cell.length_c   1.000
_cell.angle_alpha   90.00
_cell.angle_beta   90.00
_cell.angle_gamma   90.00
#
_symmetry.space_group_name_H-M   'P 1'
#
loop_
_entity.id
_entity.type
_entity.pdbx_description
1 polymer ?
#
loop_
_entity_poly.entity_id
_entity_poly.type
_entity_poly.pdbx_seq_one_letter_code
_entity_poly.pdbx_strand_id
1 'polypeptide(L)'
;MMMSPGNDRRLPRSEVSSLAGRPLRSAPSVVVFLTLLSIALLTLTPDAAAQVSPAVPAAPALSPTSSPTPGDVDIDGSRIYVFVGKTGLGHDHGIVGRLASGRVILDAPQNAGQLVFDMQSLLADTPEARKALGLAGETDASTRKQTTANMLGPDVLDVARHPTATFDIESALRPQRPVKGAKPTVDLVGTFTLHGVARKVVIPAEVGAAGRVLRLIGSFRIKQTDFGIKPYKKLGGVVGETDELVIHGDIRIAATPVAGRAAELTTPTAQPSAGRLPAEQAVPATSGGGQ
;
A
#
# COMPACT_ATOMS: atom_id res chain seq x y z
N MET A 1 41.83 53.50 39.49
CA MET A 1 42.82 53.32 40.58
C MET A 1 42.48 51.99 41.23
N MET A 2 43.48 51.09 41.33
CA MET A 2 43.53 49.75 41.93
C MET A 2 42.93 48.65 41.05
N MET A 3 43.67 47.89 40.26
CA MET A 3 44.72 46.88 40.51
C MET A 3 44.19 45.57 41.07
N SER A 4 44.26 44.58 40.19
CA SER A 4 44.45 43.12 40.24
C SER A 4 45.00 42.57 41.60
N PRO A 5 44.88 41.22 41.84
CA PRO A 5 45.50 40.14 41.09
C PRO A 5 44.64 38.86 41.05
N GLY A 6 44.69 38.01 40.02
CA GLY A 6 45.67 37.01 39.71
C GLY A 6 45.52 35.73 40.59
N ASN A 7 44.96 34.65 40.02
CA ASN A 7 45.23 33.32 40.57
C ASN A 7 45.39 32.27 39.45
N ASP A 8 46.67 32.06 39.17
CA ASP A 8 47.26 31.01 38.36
C ASP A 8 47.20 29.70 39.17
N ARG A 9 46.53 28.66 38.67
CA ARG A 9 46.72 27.29 39.18
C ARG A 9 46.96 26.32 38.03
N ARG A 10 48.22 25.99 37.98
CA ARG A 10 48.87 24.96 37.16
C ARG A 10 48.22 23.58 37.35
N LEU A 11 48.21 22.86 36.25
CA LEU A 11 47.98 21.42 36.15
C LEU A 11 49.10 20.60 36.82
N PRO A 12 48.83 19.41 37.31
CA PRO A 12 49.86 18.37 37.39
C PRO A 12 49.75 17.39 36.22
N ARG A 13 50.91 17.22 35.60
CA ARG A 13 51.27 16.05 34.79
C ARG A 13 51.59 14.88 35.73
N SER A 14 51.37 13.70 35.18
CA SER A 14 51.98 12.38 35.39
C SER A 14 50.86 11.34 35.50
N GLU A 15 50.89 10.17 34.92
CA GLU A 15 52.00 9.30 34.59
C GLU A 15 51.60 8.31 33.52
N VAL A 16 52.54 8.02 32.67
CA VAL A 16 52.52 6.89 31.73
C VAL A 16 52.80 5.62 32.53
N SER A 17 51.92 4.64 32.48
CA SER A 17 52.28 3.28 32.87
C SER A 17 51.93 2.31 31.76
N SER A 18 52.99 1.91 31.08
CA SER A 18 53.13 0.74 30.23
C SER A 18 52.90 -0.53 31.03
N LEU A 19 52.06 -1.42 30.56
CA LEU A 19 52.21 -2.85 30.83
C LEU A 19 51.78 -3.68 29.62
N ALA A 20 52.78 -4.35 29.14
CA ALA A 20 52.82 -5.27 28.03
C ALA A 20 52.01 -6.57 28.28
N GLY A 21 51.51 -7.09 27.20
CA GLY A 21 51.59 -8.51 26.89
C GLY A 21 50.64 -9.47 27.60
N ARG A 22 49.68 -10.01 26.85
CA ARG A 22 49.34 -11.43 26.98
C ARG A 22 48.69 -11.95 25.68
N PRO A 23 48.88 -13.28 25.40
CA PRO A 23 48.92 -13.80 24.04
C PRO A 23 47.60 -14.40 23.55
N LEU A 24 47.56 -14.63 22.24
CA LEU A 24 46.59 -15.45 21.50
C LEU A 24 46.28 -16.78 22.21
N ARG A 25 45.04 -17.11 22.32
CA ARG A 25 44.57 -18.49 22.47
C ARG A 25 43.69 -18.88 21.27
N SER A 26 44.32 -19.70 20.49
CA SER A 26 43.90 -20.79 19.61
C SER A 26 42.42 -21.20 19.64
N ALA A 27 41.89 -21.31 18.45
CA ALA A 27 40.70 -22.07 18.11
C ALA A 27 40.83 -23.58 18.37
N PRO A 28 39.76 -24.29 18.58
CA PRO A 28 39.75 -25.72 18.31
C PRO A 28 38.79 -26.07 17.14
N SER A 29 39.41 -26.65 16.13
CA SER A 29 39.20 -28.03 15.67
C SER A 29 37.84 -28.35 15.08
N VAL A 30 37.84 -28.37 13.78
CA VAL A 30 36.97 -29.14 12.90
C VAL A 30 37.07 -30.64 13.26
N VAL A 31 35.96 -31.26 13.63
CA VAL A 31 35.84 -32.70 13.68
C VAL A 31 35.10 -33.16 12.43
N VAL A 32 35.90 -33.73 11.53
CA VAL A 32 35.44 -34.48 10.36
C VAL A 32 35.08 -35.89 10.86
N PHE A 33 33.83 -36.30 10.77
CA PHE A 33 33.44 -37.70 10.88
C PHE A 33 33.28 -38.30 9.48
N LEU A 34 34.31 -39.08 9.14
CA LEU A 34 34.32 -39.98 8.00
C LEU A 34 33.82 -41.35 8.52
N THR A 35 32.68 -41.82 8.04
CA THR A 35 32.26 -43.22 8.24
C THR A 35 31.95 -43.88 6.90
N LEU A 36 32.87 -44.65 6.52
CA LEU A 36 32.93 -45.95 5.85
C LEU A 36 31.73 -46.44 5.05
N LEU A 37 32.04 -46.60 3.81
CA LEU A 37 31.49 -47.35 2.71
C LEU A 37 31.31 -48.84 3.08
N SER A 38 30.09 -49.38 2.98
CA SER A 38 29.84 -50.82 2.90
C SER A 38 29.16 -51.14 1.58
N ILE A 39 29.90 -51.72 0.70
CA ILE A 39 29.47 -52.32 -0.57
C ILE A 39 28.81 -53.67 -0.26
N ALA A 40 27.51 -53.81 -0.50
CA ALA A 40 26.84 -55.08 -0.61
C ALA A 40 26.41 -55.30 -2.06
N LEU A 41 27.11 -56.15 -2.72
CA LEU A 41 26.83 -56.69 -4.05
C LEU A 41 25.72 -57.73 -3.90
N LEU A 42 24.53 -57.47 -4.46
CA LEU A 42 23.47 -58.48 -4.55
C LEU A 42 22.93 -58.52 -5.99
N THR A 43 22.93 -59.73 -6.47
CA THR A 43 22.74 -60.30 -7.79
C THR A 43 21.46 -59.88 -8.53
N LEU A 44 21.63 -59.67 -9.83
CA LEU A 44 20.65 -59.48 -10.86
C LEU A 44 19.69 -60.66 -10.99
N THR A 45 18.38 -60.40 -11.00
CA THR A 45 17.39 -61.23 -11.70
C THR A 45 16.60 -60.29 -12.62
N PRO A 46 16.44 -60.63 -13.93
CA PRO A 46 15.58 -59.83 -14.80
C PRO A 46 14.15 -60.34 -14.65
N ASP A 47 13.26 -59.50 -14.17
CA ASP A 47 11.83 -59.75 -14.25
C ASP A 47 11.11 -58.62 -15.03
N ALA A 48 10.09 -59.07 -15.71
CA ALA A 48 9.35 -58.54 -16.80
C ALA A 48 9.02 -57.04 -16.77
N ALA A 49 9.22 -56.44 -17.91
CA ALA A 49 8.79 -55.07 -18.25
C ALA A 49 7.27 -54.89 -18.16
N ALA A 50 6.82 -54.22 -17.12
CA ALA A 50 5.56 -53.50 -17.12
C ALA A 50 5.89 -52.04 -17.42
N GLN A 51 5.59 -51.56 -18.64
CA GLN A 51 5.67 -50.19 -19.01
C GLN A 51 4.61 -49.40 -18.25
N VAL A 52 5.00 -48.79 -17.14
CA VAL A 52 4.22 -47.76 -16.50
C VAL A 52 4.54 -46.46 -17.23
N SER A 53 3.64 -45.99 -18.09
CA SER A 53 3.67 -44.63 -18.64
C SER A 53 3.79 -43.66 -17.47
N PRO A 54 4.76 -42.70 -17.50
CA PRO A 54 4.77 -41.64 -16.50
C PRO A 54 3.51 -40.81 -16.67
N ALA A 55 2.63 -40.83 -15.66
CA ALA A 55 1.54 -39.89 -15.55
C ALA A 55 2.17 -38.50 -15.50
N VAL A 56 1.97 -37.72 -16.53
CA VAL A 56 2.27 -36.27 -16.54
C VAL A 56 1.53 -35.68 -15.35
N PRO A 57 2.22 -35.08 -14.38
CA PRO A 57 1.51 -34.36 -13.31
C PRO A 57 0.65 -33.31 -13.96
N ALA A 58 -0.67 -33.40 -13.77
CA ALA A 58 -1.60 -32.38 -14.21
C ALA A 58 -1.14 -31.06 -13.60
N ALA A 59 -0.88 -30.08 -14.46
CA ALA A 59 -0.59 -28.70 -14.03
C ALA A 59 -1.68 -28.30 -13.05
N PRO A 60 -1.32 -27.61 -11.94
CA PRO A 60 -2.32 -27.12 -11.00
C PRO A 60 -3.31 -26.25 -11.79
N ALA A 61 -4.58 -26.66 -11.78
CA ALA A 61 -5.66 -25.90 -12.38
C ALA A 61 -5.62 -24.52 -11.75
N LEU A 62 -5.41 -23.50 -12.57
CA LEU A 62 -5.53 -22.12 -12.14
C LEU A 62 -6.92 -21.97 -11.52
N SER A 63 -6.98 -21.74 -10.22
CA SER A 63 -8.22 -21.46 -9.53
C SER A 63 -8.92 -20.33 -10.27
N PRO A 64 -10.24 -20.41 -10.54
CA PRO A 64 -10.94 -19.34 -11.23
C PRO A 64 -10.76 -18.07 -10.41
N THR A 65 -10.12 -17.07 -11.01
CA THR A 65 -10.03 -15.74 -10.45
C THR A 65 -11.47 -15.24 -10.32
N SER A 66 -12.03 -15.28 -9.13
CA SER A 66 -13.37 -14.78 -8.85
C SER A 66 -13.40 -13.30 -9.27
N SER A 67 -14.41 -12.96 -10.06
CA SER A 67 -14.63 -11.55 -10.43
C SER A 67 -14.76 -10.70 -9.16
N PRO A 68 -14.12 -9.52 -9.11
CA PRO A 68 -14.19 -8.68 -7.92
C PRO A 68 -15.63 -8.32 -7.59
N THR A 69 -15.99 -8.46 -6.33
CA THR A 69 -17.30 -8.06 -5.80
C THR A 69 -17.33 -6.53 -5.63
N PRO A 70 -18.46 -5.86 -5.85
CA PRO A 70 -18.58 -4.43 -5.60
C PRO A 70 -18.10 -4.04 -4.20
N GLY A 71 -17.23 -3.03 -4.15
CA GLY A 71 -16.59 -2.57 -2.93
C GLY A 71 -15.26 -3.23 -2.61
N ASP A 72 -14.89 -4.34 -3.25
CA ASP A 72 -13.57 -4.95 -3.04
C ASP A 72 -12.45 -4.01 -3.52
N VAL A 73 -11.41 -3.90 -2.72
CA VAL A 73 -10.27 -3.02 -3.01
C VAL A 73 -9.33 -3.68 -4.03
N ASP A 74 -8.98 -2.93 -5.07
CA ASP A 74 -7.87 -3.24 -5.95
C ASP A 74 -6.55 -2.94 -5.20
N ILE A 75 -5.95 -3.96 -4.61
CA ILE A 75 -4.76 -3.86 -3.77
C ILE A 75 -3.56 -3.39 -4.58
N ASP A 76 -3.41 -3.88 -5.81
CA ASP A 76 -2.28 -3.53 -6.67
C ASP A 76 -2.36 -2.10 -7.20
N GLY A 77 -3.57 -1.61 -7.43
CA GLY A 77 -3.84 -0.25 -7.87
C GLY A 77 -3.95 0.78 -6.75
N SER A 78 -4.06 0.36 -5.50
CA SER A 78 -4.22 1.25 -4.34
C SER A 78 -2.91 1.56 -3.65
N ARG A 79 -2.79 2.79 -3.09
CA ARG A 79 -1.61 3.23 -2.34
C ARG A 79 -2.01 4.09 -1.16
N ILE A 80 -1.17 4.06 -0.14
CA ILE A 80 -1.16 5.07 0.92
C ILE A 80 0.15 5.83 0.89
N TYR A 81 0.09 7.12 1.19
CA TYR A 81 1.25 7.97 1.35
C TYR A 81 1.19 8.65 2.70
N VAL A 82 2.32 8.75 3.40
CA VAL A 82 2.40 9.44 4.67
C VAL A 82 3.45 10.53 4.59
N PHE A 83 3.03 11.76 4.86
CA PHE A 83 3.94 12.87 5.03
C PHE A 83 4.38 12.95 6.49
N VAL A 84 5.68 13.00 6.71
CA VAL A 84 6.32 13.15 8.01
C VAL A 84 7.19 14.40 8.00
N GLY A 85 6.80 15.41 8.74
CA GLY A 85 7.54 16.65 8.85
C GLY A 85 8.81 16.47 9.70
N LYS A 86 9.84 17.25 9.38
CA LYS A 86 11.07 17.33 10.18
C LYS A 86 10.95 18.26 11.37
N THR A 87 11.74 17.99 12.40
CA THR A 87 12.08 18.95 13.46
C THR A 87 13.60 19.18 13.46
N GLY A 88 14.03 20.44 13.44
CA GLY A 88 15.46 20.79 13.39
C GLY A 88 16.10 20.51 12.04
N LEU A 89 17.29 19.91 12.05
CA LEU A 89 18.05 19.60 10.84
C LEU A 89 17.50 18.36 10.14
N GLY A 90 17.66 18.27 8.82
CA GLY A 90 17.18 17.17 7.99
C GLY A 90 16.21 17.63 6.91
N HIS A 91 15.39 16.71 6.41
CA HIS A 91 14.37 16.96 5.40
C HIS A 91 13.05 16.25 5.77
N ASP A 92 11.96 16.68 5.17
CA ASP A 92 10.68 16.03 5.31
C ASP A 92 10.69 14.68 4.58
N HIS A 93 10.05 13.67 5.19
CA HIS A 93 9.99 12.32 4.64
C HIS A 93 8.65 12.03 3.98
N GLY A 94 8.72 11.33 2.87
CA GLY A 94 7.57 10.76 2.17
C GLY A 94 7.59 9.25 2.27
N ILE A 95 6.54 8.66 2.83
CA ILE A 95 6.39 7.22 2.96
C ILE A 95 5.34 6.73 1.97
N VAL A 96 5.57 5.60 1.32
CA VAL A 96 4.56 4.88 0.53
C VAL A 96 4.33 3.50 1.11
N GLY A 97 3.08 3.04 1.09
CA GLY A 97 2.68 1.72 1.55
C GLY A 97 1.52 1.14 0.75
N ARG A 98 1.25 -0.14 1.00
CA ARG A 98 0.19 -0.92 0.35
C ARG A 98 -0.85 -1.40 1.35
N LEU A 99 -1.98 -1.83 0.81
CA LEU A 99 -2.96 -2.58 1.57
C LEU A 99 -2.67 -4.08 1.47
N ALA A 100 -2.98 -4.81 2.55
CA ALA A 100 -3.00 -6.27 2.56
C ALA A 100 -4.35 -6.80 2.07
N SER A 101 -5.44 -6.09 2.43
CA SER A 101 -6.81 -6.40 1.99
C SER A 101 -7.72 -5.20 2.21
N GLY A 102 -8.92 -5.25 1.62
CA GLY A 102 -9.88 -4.20 1.91
C GLY A 102 -11.20 -4.35 1.17
N ARG A 103 -12.23 -3.75 1.78
CA ARG A 103 -13.56 -3.59 1.20
C ARG A 103 -14.17 -2.29 1.70
N VAL A 104 -14.79 -1.53 0.79
CA VAL A 104 -15.52 -0.29 1.11
C VAL A 104 -16.85 -0.29 0.39
N ILE A 105 -17.95 -0.23 1.15
CA ILE A 105 -19.31 -0.17 0.62
C ILE A 105 -19.81 1.26 0.77
N LEU A 106 -19.88 1.97 -0.35
CA LEU A 106 -20.35 3.35 -0.35
C LEU A 106 -21.85 3.42 -0.07
N ASP A 107 -22.28 4.55 0.50
CA ASP A 107 -23.64 4.84 0.90
C ASP A 107 -24.19 3.89 2.00
N ALA A 108 -23.29 3.13 2.66
CA ALA A 108 -23.64 2.25 3.78
C ALA A 108 -23.68 3.02 5.10
N PRO A 109 -24.83 3.02 5.82
CA PRO A 109 -24.97 3.70 7.11
C PRO A 109 -24.32 2.95 8.28
N GLN A 110 -24.00 1.66 8.10
CA GLN A 110 -23.33 0.80 9.06
C GLN A 110 -22.57 -0.32 8.34
N ASN A 111 -21.54 -0.87 8.99
CA ASN A 111 -20.72 -1.97 8.46
C ASN A 111 -20.20 -1.68 7.04
N ALA A 112 -19.71 -0.46 6.83
CA ALA A 112 -19.27 0.01 5.52
C ALA A 112 -18.00 -0.67 5.01
N GLY A 113 -17.31 -1.47 5.85
CA GLY A 113 -16.17 -2.28 5.44
C GLY A 113 -14.94 -2.13 6.31
N GLN A 114 -13.80 -2.54 5.77
CA GLN A 114 -12.51 -2.49 6.45
C GLN A 114 -11.39 -2.29 5.44
N LEU A 115 -10.35 -1.56 5.81
CA LEU A 115 -9.07 -1.51 5.12
C LEU A 115 -8.00 -2.09 6.06
N VAL A 116 -7.18 -2.99 5.53
CA VAL A 116 -6.02 -3.57 6.25
C VAL A 116 -4.76 -3.13 5.52
N PHE A 117 -3.89 -2.44 6.24
CA PHE A 117 -2.64 -1.91 5.72
C PHE A 117 -1.50 -2.85 6.06
N ASP A 118 -0.64 -3.15 5.07
CA ASP A 118 0.58 -3.91 5.26
C ASP A 118 1.70 -2.99 5.75
N MET A 119 1.98 -3.02 7.04
CA MET A 119 3.00 -2.18 7.65
C MET A 119 4.42 -2.55 7.22
N GLN A 120 4.65 -3.79 6.76
CA GLN A 120 5.95 -4.21 6.25
C GLN A 120 6.22 -3.69 4.84
N SER A 121 5.17 -3.27 4.11
CA SER A 121 5.28 -2.68 2.78
C SER A 121 5.73 -1.22 2.77
N LEU A 122 5.82 -0.58 3.93
CA LEU A 122 6.17 0.84 4.04
C LEU A 122 7.62 1.09 3.62
N LEU A 123 7.80 2.03 2.70
CA LEU A 123 9.09 2.44 2.19
C LEU A 123 9.26 3.97 2.32
N ALA A 124 10.37 4.40 2.90
CA ALA A 124 10.67 5.81 3.08
C ALA A 124 11.36 6.41 1.85
N ASP A 125 10.97 7.64 1.52
CA ASP A 125 11.63 8.52 0.56
C ASP A 125 11.86 7.94 -0.84
N THR A 126 10.98 7.03 -1.26
CA THR A 126 11.01 6.57 -2.65
C THR A 126 10.71 7.73 -3.61
N PRO A 127 11.21 7.71 -4.85
CA PRO A 127 10.85 8.74 -5.85
C PRO A 127 9.34 8.87 -6.03
N GLU A 128 8.61 7.76 -5.95
CA GLU A 128 7.14 7.73 -5.98
C GLU A 128 6.52 8.51 -4.83
N ALA A 129 6.93 8.21 -3.58
CA ALA A 129 6.38 8.86 -2.39
C ALA A 129 6.68 10.36 -2.37
N ARG A 130 7.92 10.75 -2.68
CA ARG A 130 8.31 12.16 -2.73
C ARG A 130 7.53 12.93 -3.78
N LYS A 131 7.38 12.36 -4.97
CA LYS A 131 6.57 12.95 -6.06
C LYS A 131 5.10 13.09 -5.67
N ALA A 132 4.51 12.03 -5.09
CA ALA A 132 3.10 12.03 -4.69
C ALA A 132 2.79 13.09 -3.63
N LEU A 133 3.74 13.37 -2.74
CA LEU A 133 3.62 14.33 -1.64
C LEU A 133 4.20 15.71 -1.98
N GLY A 134 4.67 15.94 -3.20
CA GLY A 134 5.25 17.22 -3.64
C GLY A 134 6.57 17.58 -2.95
N LEU A 135 7.32 16.60 -2.45
CA LEU A 135 8.60 16.79 -1.78
C LEU A 135 9.72 16.97 -2.80
N ALA A 136 10.47 18.06 -2.67
CA ALA A 136 11.62 18.35 -3.53
C ALA A 136 12.84 17.47 -3.18
N GLY A 137 13.73 17.33 -4.18
CA GLY A 137 15.01 16.61 -4.03
C GLY A 137 14.83 15.09 -4.05
N GLU A 138 15.98 14.42 -4.05
CA GLU A 138 16.07 12.96 -4.04
C GLU A 138 16.84 12.50 -2.80
N THR A 139 16.50 11.33 -2.31
CA THR A 139 17.22 10.66 -1.23
C THR A 139 17.96 9.47 -1.84
N ASP A 140 19.24 9.30 -1.55
CA ASP A 140 20.03 8.19 -2.06
C ASP A 140 19.54 6.83 -1.50
N ALA A 141 19.87 5.75 -2.22
CA ALA A 141 19.37 4.41 -1.90
C ALA A 141 19.79 3.91 -0.51
N SER A 142 21.00 4.26 -0.06
CA SER A 142 21.53 3.88 1.25
C SER A 142 20.75 4.56 2.36
N THR A 143 20.53 5.86 2.25
CA THR A 143 19.76 6.66 3.20
C THR A 143 18.30 6.18 3.26
N ARG A 144 17.66 5.92 2.10
CA ARG A 144 16.28 5.36 2.06
C ARG A 144 16.19 4.03 2.80
N LYS A 145 17.14 3.13 2.55
CA LYS A 145 17.18 1.82 3.22
C LYS A 145 17.30 1.97 4.74
N GLN A 146 18.21 2.86 5.19
CA GLN A 146 18.41 3.10 6.63
C GLN A 146 17.18 3.73 7.27
N THR A 147 16.58 4.74 6.64
CA THR A 147 15.36 5.40 7.13
C THR A 147 14.20 4.41 7.22
N THR A 148 14.01 3.59 6.17
CA THR A 148 13.00 2.53 6.17
C THR A 148 13.24 1.54 7.32
N ALA A 149 14.46 1.06 7.51
CA ALA A 149 14.79 0.12 8.58
C ALA A 149 14.54 0.71 9.98
N ASN A 150 14.90 1.98 10.20
CA ASN A 150 14.63 2.67 11.47
C ASN A 150 13.12 2.81 11.71
N MET A 151 12.36 3.22 10.70
CA MET A 151 10.91 3.39 10.78
C MET A 151 10.20 2.06 11.12
N LEU A 152 10.59 0.96 10.47
CA LEU A 152 9.96 -0.35 10.68
C LEU A 152 10.41 -1.02 11.99
N GLY A 153 11.49 -0.52 12.59
CA GLY A 153 12.11 -1.10 13.77
C GLY A 153 11.31 -0.94 15.05
N PRO A 154 11.80 -1.59 16.14
CA PRO A 154 11.09 -1.67 17.42
C PRO A 154 10.96 -0.32 18.14
N ASP A 155 11.79 0.67 17.78
CA ASP A 155 11.76 1.98 18.43
C ASP A 155 10.68 2.92 17.85
N VAL A 156 10.10 2.58 16.68
CA VAL A 156 9.09 3.40 16.00
C VAL A 156 7.82 2.59 15.74
N LEU A 157 7.73 1.83 14.65
CA LEU A 157 6.50 1.11 14.27
C LEU A 157 6.44 -0.33 14.80
N ASP A 158 7.57 -0.91 15.18
CA ASP A 158 7.68 -2.30 15.66
C ASP A 158 6.84 -3.28 14.82
N VAL A 159 7.08 -3.26 13.50
CA VAL A 159 6.25 -4.03 12.55
C VAL A 159 6.33 -5.55 12.77
N ALA A 160 7.32 -6.01 13.51
CA ALA A 160 7.39 -7.42 13.91
C ALA A 160 6.25 -7.79 14.87
N ARG A 161 5.84 -6.86 15.73
CA ARG A 161 4.73 -7.04 16.69
C ARG A 161 3.41 -6.47 16.16
N HIS A 162 3.49 -5.46 15.28
CA HIS A 162 2.36 -4.76 14.68
C HIS A 162 2.44 -4.80 13.16
N PRO A 163 2.29 -5.98 12.52
CA PRO A 163 2.49 -6.15 11.08
C PRO A 163 1.40 -5.48 10.23
N THR A 164 0.27 -5.14 10.85
CA THR A 164 -0.85 -4.48 10.17
C THR A 164 -1.37 -3.29 10.97
N ALA A 165 -1.90 -2.30 10.25
CA ALA A 165 -2.83 -1.32 10.78
C ALA A 165 -4.21 -1.57 10.13
N THR A 166 -5.30 -1.16 10.80
CA THR A 166 -6.66 -1.37 10.26
C THR A 166 -7.48 -0.10 10.34
N PHE A 167 -8.40 0.06 9.39
CA PHE A 167 -9.46 1.05 9.46
C PHE A 167 -10.80 0.33 9.31
N ASP A 168 -11.48 0.14 10.43
CA ASP A 168 -12.82 -0.44 10.50
C ASP A 168 -13.84 0.64 10.21
N ILE A 169 -14.44 0.60 9.03
CA ILE A 169 -15.34 1.63 8.51
C ILE A 169 -16.76 1.32 8.99
N GLU A 170 -17.24 2.13 9.90
CA GLU A 170 -18.59 1.99 10.45
C GLU A 170 -19.63 2.49 9.45
N SER A 171 -19.40 3.66 8.86
CA SER A 171 -20.26 4.22 7.83
C SER A 171 -19.48 4.92 6.74
N ALA A 172 -20.06 4.97 5.53
CA ALA A 172 -19.47 5.63 4.36
C ALA A 172 -20.59 6.40 3.65
N LEU A 173 -20.91 7.59 4.14
CA LEU A 173 -22.06 8.36 3.70
C LEU A 173 -21.66 9.65 2.97
N ARG A 174 -22.47 10.02 1.99
CA ARG A 174 -22.32 11.32 1.34
C ARG A 174 -22.76 12.44 2.27
N PRO A 175 -22.09 13.61 2.24
CA PRO A 175 -22.52 14.79 3.00
C PRO A 175 -23.96 15.17 2.63
N GLN A 176 -24.78 15.47 3.63
CA GLN A 176 -26.18 15.89 3.41
C GLN A 176 -26.30 17.18 2.60
N ARG A 177 -25.26 18.03 2.62
CA ARG A 177 -25.23 19.30 1.89
C ARG A 177 -23.97 19.32 1.01
N PRO A 178 -24.04 18.77 -0.21
CA PRO A 178 -22.90 18.83 -1.13
C PRO A 178 -22.63 20.29 -1.53
N VAL A 179 -21.36 20.65 -1.61
CA VAL A 179 -20.94 21.96 -2.10
C VAL A 179 -21.14 21.99 -3.61
N LYS A 180 -21.90 22.97 -4.11
CA LYS A 180 -22.16 23.11 -5.54
C LYS A 180 -20.86 23.30 -6.31
N GLY A 181 -20.62 22.48 -7.32
CA GLY A 181 -19.41 22.52 -8.16
C GLY A 181 -18.18 21.79 -7.56
N ALA A 182 -18.28 21.27 -6.33
CA ALA A 182 -17.23 20.40 -5.78
C ALA A 182 -17.35 18.98 -6.35
N LYS A 183 -16.26 18.25 -6.31
CA LYS A 183 -16.28 16.82 -6.63
C LYS A 183 -17.13 16.06 -5.61
N PRO A 184 -17.75 14.94 -6.03
CA PRO A 184 -18.47 14.08 -5.09
C PRO A 184 -17.54 13.62 -3.96
N THR A 185 -18.01 13.70 -2.72
CA THR A 185 -17.29 13.26 -1.53
C THR A 185 -18.10 12.24 -0.74
N VAL A 186 -17.41 11.46 0.06
CA VAL A 186 -17.97 10.54 1.06
C VAL A 186 -17.20 10.71 2.36
N ASP A 187 -17.90 10.72 3.48
CA ASP A 187 -17.28 10.70 4.81
C ASP A 187 -17.17 9.25 5.27
N LEU A 188 -15.94 8.76 5.40
CA LEU A 188 -15.64 7.45 5.97
C LEU A 188 -15.46 7.63 7.48
N VAL A 189 -16.43 7.17 8.25
CA VAL A 189 -16.41 7.26 9.71
C VAL A 189 -16.09 5.89 10.27
N GLY A 190 -15.12 5.81 11.18
CA GLY A 190 -14.73 4.50 11.70
C GLY A 190 -13.62 4.56 12.75
N THR A 191 -13.05 3.40 13.02
CA THR A 191 -11.97 3.21 13.98
C THR A 191 -10.67 2.87 13.28
N PHE A 192 -9.67 3.72 13.41
CA PHE A 192 -8.32 3.47 12.93
C PHE A 192 -7.48 2.87 14.05
N THR A 193 -6.89 1.69 13.82
CA THR A 193 -6.00 1.01 14.74
C THR A 193 -4.60 0.99 14.18
N LEU A 194 -3.67 1.58 14.91
CA LEU A 194 -2.25 1.64 14.57
C LEU A 194 -1.44 1.31 15.82
N HIS A 195 -0.37 0.51 15.68
CA HIS A 195 0.51 0.13 16.78
C HIS A 195 -0.27 -0.47 17.99
N GLY A 196 -1.38 -1.18 17.70
CA GLY A 196 -2.26 -1.78 18.70
C GLY A 196 -3.20 -0.81 19.41
N VAL A 197 -3.19 0.49 19.09
CA VAL A 197 -4.04 1.52 19.70
C VAL A 197 -5.13 1.95 18.71
N ALA A 198 -6.39 1.92 19.16
CA ALA A 198 -7.56 2.28 18.35
C ALA A 198 -8.00 3.73 18.61
N ARG A 199 -8.34 4.47 17.55
CA ARG A 199 -8.88 5.83 17.60
C ARG A 199 -10.00 6.02 16.60
N LYS A 200 -11.05 6.75 16.98
CA LYS A 200 -12.10 7.18 16.06
C LYS A 200 -11.57 8.25 15.12
N VAL A 201 -11.85 8.08 13.83
CA VAL A 201 -11.49 9.06 12.78
C VAL A 201 -12.64 9.26 11.83
N VAL A 202 -12.65 10.42 11.19
CA VAL A 202 -13.51 10.74 10.06
C VAL A 202 -12.60 11.15 8.90
N ILE A 203 -12.71 10.45 7.79
CA ILE A 203 -11.89 10.68 6.61
C ILE A 203 -12.79 11.13 5.47
N PRO A 204 -12.81 12.43 5.13
CA PRO A 204 -13.47 12.89 3.93
C PRO A 204 -12.69 12.42 2.71
N ALA A 205 -13.34 11.74 1.78
CA ALA A 205 -12.74 11.23 0.57
C ALA A 205 -13.48 11.71 -0.68
N GLU A 206 -12.76 12.22 -1.67
CA GLU A 206 -13.29 12.49 -3.01
C GLU A 206 -13.55 11.16 -3.73
N VAL A 207 -14.67 11.07 -4.42
CA VAL A 207 -15.06 9.89 -5.20
C VAL A 207 -14.96 10.21 -6.69
N GLY A 208 -14.05 9.54 -7.38
CA GLY A 208 -13.93 9.56 -8.82
C GLY A 208 -14.36 8.24 -9.45
N ALA A 209 -14.94 8.28 -10.64
CA ALA A 209 -15.29 7.08 -11.40
C ALA A 209 -14.38 6.92 -12.62
N ALA A 210 -13.84 5.73 -12.83
CA ALA A 210 -13.03 5.35 -13.98
C ALA A 210 -13.47 3.97 -14.48
N GLY A 211 -14.47 3.94 -15.35
CA GLY A 211 -15.04 2.71 -15.88
C GLY A 211 -15.70 1.87 -14.78
N ARG A 212 -15.16 0.67 -14.55
CA ARG A 212 -15.65 -0.28 -13.53
C ARG A 212 -14.95 -0.14 -12.16
N VAL A 213 -14.18 0.92 -11.98
CA VAL A 213 -13.42 1.21 -10.77
C VAL A 213 -13.85 2.57 -10.23
N LEU A 214 -14.07 2.65 -8.93
CA LEU A 214 -14.20 3.92 -8.19
C LEU A 214 -12.87 4.20 -7.50
N ARG A 215 -12.44 5.44 -7.52
CA ARG A 215 -11.23 5.92 -6.86
C ARG A 215 -11.61 6.82 -5.71
N LEU A 216 -11.16 6.50 -4.52
CA LEU A 216 -11.36 7.27 -3.30
C LEU A 216 -10.04 7.94 -2.96
N ILE A 217 -10.04 9.28 -2.91
CA ILE A 217 -8.86 10.08 -2.52
C ILE A 217 -9.22 10.82 -1.26
N GLY A 218 -8.60 10.46 -0.16
CA GLY A 218 -8.83 11.10 1.14
C GLY A 218 -7.55 11.37 1.90
N SER A 219 -7.63 12.25 2.88
CA SER A 219 -6.52 12.50 3.78
C SER A 219 -7.00 12.82 5.19
N PHE A 220 -6.19 12.45 6.17
CA PHE A 220 -6.43 12.77 7.58
C PHE A 220 -5.11 12.92 8.33
N ARG A 221 -5.19 13.52 9.52
CA ARG A 221 -4.04 13.78 10.39
C ARG A 221 -4.13 12.93 11.64
N ILE A 222 -2.98 12.48 12.11
CA ILE A 222 -2.84 11.80 13.40
C ILE A 222 -1.61 12.34 14.13
N LYS A 223 -1.55 12.11 15.44
CA LYS A 223 -0.32 12.26 16.21
C LYS A 223 0.24 10.88 16.50
N GLN A 224 1.54 10.70 16.29
CA GLN A 224 2.24 9.46 16.60
C GLN A 224 2.05 9.06 18.06
N THR A 225 2.13 10.07 18.97
CA THR A 225 1.96 9.86 20.42
C THR A 225 0.57 9.38 20.81
N ASP A 226 -0.49 9.70 20.06
CA ASP A 226 -1.84 9.18 20.30
C ASP A 226 -1.95 7.66 20.10
N PHE A 227 -0.99 7.08 19.37
CA PHE A 227 -0.88 5.65 19.10
C PHE A 227 0.28 4.98 19.85
N GLY A 228 0.86 5.67 20.84
CA GLY A 228 1.97 5.15 21.65
C GLY A 228 3.31 5.10 20.91
N ILE A 229 3.39 5.69 19.71
CA ILE A 229 4.61 5.78 18.91
C ILE A 229 5.39 7.01 19.36
N LYS A 230 6.69 6.85 19.58
CA LYS A 230 7.59 7.97 19.90
C LYS A 230 8.16 8.54 18.61
N PRO A 231 7.95 9.84 18.30
CA PRO A 231 8.57 10.47 17.16
C PRO A 231 10.09 10.30 17.19
N TYR A 232 10.67 9.90 16.06
CA TYR A 232 12.10 9.64 15.96
C TYR A 232 12.91 10.90 16.26
N LYS A 233 13.96 10.75 17.09
CA LYS A 233 14.90 11.83 17.44
C LYS A 233 16.32 11.31 17.52
N LYS A 234 17.28 12.12 17.04
CA LYS A 234 18.73 11.84 17.08
C LYS A 234 19.49 13.05 17.62
N LEU A 235 20.68 12.82 18.14
CA LEU A 235 21.57 13.87 18.65
C LEU A 235 20.88 14.82 19.65
N GLY A 236 20.19 14.26 20.63
CA GLY A 236 19.51 15.07 21.63
C GLY A 236 18.32 15.89 21.10
N GLY A 237 17.77 15.53 19.94
CA GLY A 237 16.62 16.24 19.31
C GLY A 237 17.03 17.27 18.26
N VAL A 238 18.32 17.40 17.94
CA VAL A 238 18.79 18.28 16.85
C VAL A 238 18.27 17.80 15.48
N VAL A 239 18.11 16.49 15.32
CA VAL A 239 17.45 15.86 14.17
C VAL A 239 16.26 15.09 14.67
N GLY A 240 15.11 15.26 14.04
CA GLY A 240 13.91 14.53 14.44
C GLY A 240 12.74 14.74 13.49
N GLU A 241 11.67 14.06 13.79
CA GLU A 241 10.40 14.10 13.08
C GLU A 241 9.32 14.77 13.93
N THR A 242 8.30 15.32 13.25
CA THR A 242 7.13 15.89 13.92
C THR A 242 6.25 14.76 14.51
N ASP A 243 5.52 15.11 15.56
CA ASP A 243 4.51 14.20 16.12
C ASP A 243 3.31 14.02 15.17
N GLU A 244 2.94 15.08 14.44
CA GLU A 244 1.84 15.04 13.48
C GLU A 244 2.27 14.40 12.17
N LEU A 245 1.46 13.43 11.70
CA LEU A 245 1.55 12.79 10.39
C LEU A 245 0.33 13.15 9.56
N VAL A 246 0.51 13.32 8.24
CA VAL A 246 -0.59 13.44 7.29
C VAL A 246 -0.64 12.18 6.44
N ILE A 247 -1.73 11.44 6.53
CA ILE A 247 -1.96 10.20 5.79
C ILE A 247 -2.87 10.49 4.62
N HIS A 248 -2.44 10.12 3.41
CA HIS A 248 -3.18 10.23 2.17
C HIS A 248 -3.49 8.84 1.63
N GLY A 249 -4.76 8.58 1.33
CA GLY A 249 -5.22 7.35 0.68
C GLY A 249 -5.56 7.61 -0.79
N ASP A 250 -5.08 6.75 -1.67
CA ASP A 250 -5.50 6.63 -3.07
C ASP A 250 -5.99 5.20 -3.26
N ILE A 251 -7.27 4.99 -2.99
CA ILE A 251 -7.88 3.66 -2.90
C ILE A 251 -8.80 3.43 -4.09
N ARG A 252 -8.60 2.32 -4.77
CA ARG A 252 -9.43 1.88 -5.88
C ARG A 252 -10.31 0.73 -5.44
N ILE A 253 -11.61 0.83 -5.74
CA ILE A 253 -12.59 -0.19 -5.39
C ILE A 253 -13.38 -0.61 -6.63
N ALA A 254 -13.82 -1.87 -6.66
CA ALA A 254 -14.70 -2.35 -7.71
C ALA A 254 -16.04 -1.62 -7.63
N ALA A 255 -16.46 -1.03 -8.75
CA ALA A 255 -17.76 -0.37 -8.84
C ALA A 255 -18.89 -1.38 -8.91
N THR A 256 -20.07 -1.02 -8.38
CA THR A 256 -21.30 -1.78 -8.63
C THR A 256 -21.60 -1.73 -10.13
N PRO A 257 -21.84 -2.87 -10.79
CA PRO A 257 -22.31 -2.87 -12.18
C PRO A 257 -23.62 -2.08 -12.25
N VAL A 258 -23.63 -0.98 -12.98
CA VAL A 258 -24.87 -0.27 -13.26
C VAL A 258 -25.65 -1.16 -14.25
N ALA A 259 -26.68 -1.85 -13.76
CA ALA A 259 -27.60 -2.59 -14.59
C ALA A 259 -28.31 -1.57 -15.52
N GLY A 260 -27.84 -1.44 -16.76
CA GLY A 260 -28.40 -0.50 -17.72
C GLY A 260 -27.43 -0.07 -18.84
N ARG A 261 -26.11 -0.20 -18.66
CA ARG A 261 -25.16 0.21 -19.68
C ARG A 261 -24.67 -0.93 -20.58
N ALA A 262 -25.04 -2.17 -20.27
CA ALA A 262 -24.73 -3.33 -21.10
C ALA A 262 -25.74 -3.57 -22.25
N ALA A 263 -26.88 -2.87 -22.24
CA ALA A 263 -27.94 -3.06 -23.26
C ALA A 263 -27.75 -2.18 -24.51
N GLU A 264 -26.78 -1.27 -24.53
CA GLU A 264 -26.61 -0.32 -25.64
C GLU A 264 -25.50 -0.69 -26.64
N LEU A 265 -24.87 -1.87 -26.46
CA LEU A 265 -23.83 -2.36 -27.39
C LEU A 265 -24.24 -3.59 -28.21
N THR A 266 -25.49 -4.02 -28.12
CA THR A 266 -26.05 -4.95 -29.10
C THR A 266 -27.04 -4.19 -29.99
N THR A 267 -26.49 -3.48 -30.97
CA THR A 267 -27.24 -3.04 -32.13
C THR A 267 -27.66 -4.31 -32.87
N PRO A 268 -28.94 -4.63 -32.99
CA PRO A 268 -29.34 -5.69 -33.93
C PRO A 268 -29.05 -5.20 -35.33
N THR A 269 -28.13 -5.86 -35.98
CA THR A 269 -27.95 -5.75 -37.42
C THR A 269 -29.29 -5.98 -38.10
N ALA A 270 -29.92 -4.93 -38.57
CA ALA A 270 -31.11 -5.01 -39.41
C ALA A 270 -30.70 -5.75 -40.69
N GLN A 271 -31.22 -6.95 -40.84
CA GLN A 271 -31.23 -7.68 -42.10
C GLN A 271 -31.94 -6.86 -43.16
N PRO A 272 -31.42 -6.66 -44.36
CA PRO A 272 -32.17 -6.07 -45.48
C PRO A 272 -33.17 -7.12 -46.00
N SER A 273 -34.43 -6.93 -45.76
CA SER A 273 -35.49 -7.67 -46.43
C SER A 273 -35.55 -7.24 -47.91
N ALA A 274 -35.14 -8.18 -48.74
CA ALA A 274 -35.32 -8.09 -50.20
C ALA A 274 -36.78 -8.07 -50.58
N GLY A 275 -37.12 -7.12 -51.41
CA GLY A 275 -38.00 -7.25 -52.54
C GLY A 275 -39.46 -7.50 -52.37
N ARG A 276 -40.24 -6.52 -52.72
CA ARG A 276 -41.41 -6.71 -53.61
C ARG A 276 -41.87 -5.36 -54.17
N LEU A 277 -41.67 -5.17 -55.45
CA LEU A 277 -42.34 -4.14 -56.26
C LEU A 277 -43.84 -4.47 -56.36
N PRO A 278 -44.72 -3.51 -56.25
CA PRO A 278 -46.06 -3.61 -56.85
C PRO A 278 -46.11 -2.68 -58.09
N ALA A 279 -46.81 -3.26 -59.08
CA ALA A 279 -47.08 -2.74 -60.40
C ALA A 279 -47.80 -1.40 -60.37
N GLU A 280 -47.42 -0.63 -61.35
CA GLU A 280 -48.11 0.34 -62.16
C GLU A 280 -49.65 0.19 -62.20
N GLN A 281 -50.38 1.25 -61.86
CA GLN A 281 -51.70 1.53 -62.43
C GLN A 281 -51.94 3.03 -62.62
N ALA A 282 -52.29 3.30 -63.83
CA ALA A 282 -52.70 4.43 -64.63
C ALA A 282 -53.48 5.57 -63.96
N VAL A 283 -53.19 6.72 -64.53
CA VAL A 283 -53.87 8.02 -64.44
C VAL A 283 -55.32 7.86 -64.98
N PRO A 284 -56.32 8.68 -64.55
CA PRO A 284 -56.71 9.74 -65.47
C PRO A 284 -56.89 11.14 -64.84
N ALA A 285 -56.66 12.11 -65.72
CA ALA A 285 -56.88 13.52 -65.58
C ALA A 285 -58.40 13.85 -65.58
N THR A 286 -58.80 14.89 -64.88
CA THR A 286 -59.87 15.86 -65.21
C THR A 286 -59.67 17.08 -64.29
N SER A 287 -59.36 18.21 -64.80
CA SER A 287 -60.07 19.34 -65.37
C SER A 287 -61.04 20.06 -64.44
N GLY A 288 -60.83 21.37 -64.34
CA GLY A 288 -61.87 22.37 -64.04
C GLY A 288 -61.68 23.00 -62.68
N GLY A 289 -61.39 24.25 -62.56
CA GLY A 289 -62.02 25.45 -63.04
C GLY A 289 -62.45 26.26 -61.86
N GLY A 290 -61.98 27.45 -61.81
CA GLY A 290 -62.80 28.65 -61.63
C GLY A 290 -62.97 29.22 -60.18
N GLN A 291 -62.49 30.32 -60.03
CA GLN A 291 -62.75 31.66 -59.48
C GLN A 291 -61.87 32.06 -58.32
#